data_d2503f2675e8903fefa082fdd8da3740
#
_entry.id   d2503f2675e8903fefa082fdd8da3740
#
_cell.length_a   1.000
_cell.length_b   1.000
_cell.length_c   1.000
_cell.angle_alpha   90.00
_cell.angle_beta   90.00
_cell.angle_gamma   90.00
#
_symmetry.space_group_name_H-M   'P 1'
#
loop_
_entity.id
_entity.type
_entity.pdbx_description
1 polymer ?
#
loop_
_entity_poly.entity_id
_entity_poly.type
_entity_poly.pdbx_seq_one_letter_code
_entity_poly.pdbx_strand_id
1 'polypeptide(L)'
;ALIACNAFIEGLEPVTSAHVMPIRSFIGATVPLGADSPVIPGGESVDDSRFVVRYFRKSADGRLLFGGREAYTSDNPTDISSHIRRQIAEIYPALKDVEITHSWGGSVGITLSRRPFVREVMPNVTSIGGFSGHGVMLSNYCGKLYADHVNGGSEELEVMRNLKVGPFPGGDKLRAPLLFLALTWYSLRDRF
;
A
#
# COMPACT_ATOMS: atom_id res chain seq x y z
N ALA A 1 4.54 2.95 -25.58
CA ALA A 1 4.89 3.72 -24.37
C ALA A 1 4.40 3.00 -23.11
N LEU A 2 5.00 3.30 -21.94
CA LEU A 2 4.61 2.77 -20.65
C LEU A 2 4.22 3.92 -19.70
N ILE A 3 3.03 3.83 -19.09
CA ILE A 3 2.60 4.66 -17.99
C ILE A 3 2.85 3.86 -16.69
N ALA A 4 3.79 4.31 -15.86
CA ALA A 4 4.21 3.63 -14.63
C ALA A 4 4.05 4.51 -13.37
N CYS A 5 3.05 5.41 -13.36
CA CYS A 5 2.85 6.41 -12.31
C CYS A 5 2.23 5.82 -11.04
N ASN A 6 1.65 4.61 -11.09
CA ASN A 6 0.96 3.96 -9.97
C ASN A 6 -0.01 4.92 -9.26
N ALA A 7 0.22 5.21 -7.95
CA ALA A 7 -0.62 6.10 -7.14
C ALA A 7 -0.63 7.58 -7.59
N PHE A 8 0.31 7.98 -8.44
CA PHE A 8 0.48 9.36 -8.90
C PHE A 8 -0.11 9.61 -10.29
N ILE A 9 -1.07 8.81 -10.70
CA ILE A 9 -1.71 8.93 -12.02
C ILE A 9 -2.54 10.20 -12.21
N GLU A 10 -3.15 10.72 -11.17
CA GLU A 10 -3.84 12.02 -11.00
C GLU A 10 -4.58 12.57 -12.25
N GLY A 11 -5.32 11.74 -12.96
CA GLY A 11 -6.04 12.17 -14.17
C GLY A 11 -5.19 12.25 -15.44
N LEU A 12 -3.91 11.89 -15.38
CA LEU A 12 -3.06 11.80 -16.58
C LEU A 12 -3.66 10.88 -17.64
N GLU A 13 -4.21 9.75 -17.20
CA GLU A 13 -4.90 8.80 -18.06
C GLU A 13 -6.20 8.32 -17.37
N PRO A 14 -7.38 8.60 -17.96
CA PRO A 14 -8.67 8.42 -17.29
C PRO A 14 -9.02 6.97 -16.96
N VAL A 15 -8.63 6.00 -17.80
CA VAL A 15 -8.93 4.59 -17.55
C VAL A 15 -8.16 4.10 -16.34
N THR A 16 -6.86 4.39 -16.26
CA THR A 16 -6.04 4.04 -15.09
C THR A 16 -6.54 4.75 -13.84
N SER A 17 -6.85 6.05 -13.93
CA SER A 17 -7.41 6.83 -12.81
C SER A 17 -8.69 6.23 -12.25
N ALA A 18 -9.56 5.69 -13.11
CA ALA A 18 -10.80 5.05 -12.67
C ALA A 18 -10.57 3.71 -11.93
N HIS A 19 -9.42 3.05 -12.16
CA HIS A 19 -9.13 1.71 -11.64
C HIS A 19 -8.10 1.71 -10.51
N VAL A 20 -7.23 2.71 -10.45
CA VAL A 20 -6.16 2.83 -9.44
C VAL A 20 -6.44 4.03 -8.56
N MET A 21 -6.65 3.76 -7.28
CA MET A 21 -6.94 4.79 -6.29
C MET A 21 -5.74 5.02 -5.37
N PRO A 22 -5.27 6.26 -5.20
CA PRO A 22 -4.25 6.58 -4.22
C PRO A 22 -4.82 6.53 -2.82
N ILE A 23 -4.13 5.84 -1.92
CA ILE A 23 -4.32 5.92 -0.47
C ILE A 23 -3.01 6.27 0.20
N ARG A 24 -3.09 6.97 1.34
CA ARG A 24 -1.90 7.29 2.14
C ARG A 24 -1.69 6.19 3.18
N SER A 25 -0.48 5.65 3.25
CA SER A 25 -0.05 4.72 4.30
C SER A 25 1.09 5.32 5.10
N PHE A 26 1.17 5.01 6.39
CA PHE A 26 2.08 5.66 7.33
C PHE A 26 2.89 4.64 8.10
N ILE A 27 4.15 4.98 8.37
CA ILE A 27 5.09 4.18 9.16
C ILE A 27 5.70 5.06 10.24
N GLY A 28 5.89 4.48 11.43
CA GLY A 28 6.72 5.04 12.48
C GLY A 28 7.90 4.12 12.80
N ALA A 29 9.02 4.71 13.16
CA ALA A 29 10.21 4.02 13.65
C ALA A 29 10.50 4.41 15.08
N THR A 30 10.67 3.42 15.96
CA THR A 30 11.04 3.65 17.36
C THR A 30 12.53 4.04 17.49
N VAL A 31 12.96 4.40 18.68
CA VAL A 31 14.38 4.28 19.06
C VAL A 31 14.83 2.82 18.89
N PRO A 32 16.15 2.54 18.75
CA PRO A 32 16.64 1.16 18.84
C PRO A 32 16.23 0.50 20.14
N LEU A 33 15.63 -0.71 20.05
CA LEU A 33 15.06 -1.41 21.21
C LEU A 33 16.11 -2.20 22.04
N GLY A 34 17.38 -2.20 21.59
CA GLY A 34 18.45 -2.99 22.17
C GLY A 34 18.51 -4.43 21.67
N ALA A 35 19.68 -5.07 21.87
CA ALA A 35 19.95 -6.41 21.37
C ALA A 35 19.07 -7.48 22.05
N ASP A 36 18.79 -7.29 23.34
CA ASP A 36 18.03 -8.24 24.17
C ASP A 36 16.51 -8.03 24.08
N SER A 37 16.04 -7.17 23.20
CA SER A 37 14.61 -6.92 23.02
C SER A 37 13.88 -8.18 22.53
N PRO A 38 12.84 -8.65 23.26
CA PRO A 38 12.05 -9.81 22.84
C PRO A 38 11.14 -9.54 21.66
N VAL A 39 11.09 -8.31 21.17
CA VAL A 39 10.26 -7.90 20.03
C VAL A 39 10.86 -8.46 18.75
N ILE A 40 10.17 -9.37 18.11
CA ILE A 40 10.58 -10.02 16.85
C ILE A 40 12.05 -10.50 16.93
N PRO A 41 12.38 -11.47 17.79
CA PRO A 41 13.76 -11.86 18.02
C PRO A 41 14.45 -12.45 16.79
N GLY A 42 13.70 -13.10 15.89
CA GLY A 42 14.20 -13.66 14.64
C GLY A 42 14.28 -12.67 13.48
N GLY A 43 13.81 -11.43 13.66
CA GLY A 43 13.84 -10.40 12.61
C GLY A 43 12.80 -10.57 11.50
N GLU A 44 11.76 -11.36 11.76
CA GLU A 44 10.67 -11.63 10.81
C GLU A 44 9.91 -10.33 10.45
N SER A 45 9.31 -10.32 9.26
CA SER A 45 8.25 -9.38 8.91
C SER A 45 6.91 -9.95 9.34
N VAL A 46 6.09 -9.12 9.96
CA VAL A 46 4.78 -9.51 10.52
C VAL A 46 3.69 -8.67 9.90
N ASP A 47 2.62 -9.31 9.45
CA ASP A 47 1.36 -8.69 9.05
C ASP A 47 0.22 -9.30 9.86
N ASP A 48 -0.78 -8.49 10.26
CA ASP A 48 -1.99 -9.00 10.88
C ASP A 48 -3.11 -9.27 9.85
N SER A 49 -4.18 -9.91 10.29
CA SER A 49 -5.31 -10.29 9.43
C SER A 49 -6.41 -9.21 9.33
N ARG A 50 -6.17 -8.01 9.82
CA ARG A 50 -7.13 -6.90 9.74
C ARG A 50 -7.32 -6.43 8.31
N PHE A 51 -8.46 -5.84 8.02
CA PHE A 51 -8.68 -5.21 6.72
C PHE A 51 -7.75 -4.01 6.49
N VAL A 52 -7.57 -3.17 7.52
CA VAL A 52 -6.50 -2.17 7.58
C VAL A 52 -5.31 -2.83 8.28
N VAL A 53 -4.50 -3.49 7.50
CA VAL A 53 -3.39 -4.33 7.95
C VAL A 53 -2.40 -3.53 8.78
N ARG A 54 -2.03 -4.06 9.95
CA ARG A 54 -0.84 -3.63 10.67
C ARG A 54 0.33 -4.48 10.21
N TYR A 55 1.42 -3.84 9.85
CA TYR A 55 2.63 -4.52 9.40
C TYR A 55 3.85 -3.93 10.10
N PHE A 56 4.74 -4.79 10.51
CA PHE A 56 5.91 -4.35 11.28
C PHE A 56 7.08 -5.32 11.17
N ARG A 57 8.27 -4.78 11.35
CA ARG A 57 9.52 -5.54 11.37
C ARG A 57 10.60 -4.79 12.14
N LYS A 58 11.70 -5.46 12.51
CA LYS A 58 12.92 -4.78 12.95
C LYS A 58 13.76 -4.30 11.77
N SER A 59 14.35 -3.11 11.91
CA SER A 59 15.43 -2.63 11.04
C SER A 59 16.77 -3.22 11.49
N ALA A 60 17.80 -3.08 10.64
CA ALA A 60 19.14 -3.59 10.94
C ALA A 60 19.76 -2.97 12.20
N ASP A 61 19.38 -1.73 12.55
CA ASP A 61 19.82 -1.01 13.76
C ASP A 61 18.91 -1.25 14.97
N GLY A 62 18.00 -2.22 14.90
CA GLY A 62 17.18 -2.68 16.02
C GLY A 62 15.94 -1.83 16.34
N ARG A 63 15.50 -0.95 15.44
CA ARG A 63 14.25 -0.19 15.58
C ARG A 63 13.06 -1.04 15.20
N LEU A 64 11.93 -0.87 15.87
CA LEU A 64 10.65 -1.38 15.37
C LEU A 64 10.10 -0.39 14.35
N LEU A 65 10.01 -0.84 13.10
CA LEU A 65 9.29 -0.15 12.03
C LEU A 65 7.85 -0.65 12.06
N PHE A 66 6.89 0.24 12.26
CA PHE A 66 5.49 -0.13 12.42
C PHE A 66 4.60 0.72 11.51
N GLY A 67 3.82 0.05 10.63
CA GLY A 67 2.80 0.63 9.80
C GLY A 67 1.41 0.09 10.15
N GLY A 68 0.36 0.84 9.86
CA GLY A 68 -0.97 0.36 10.21
C GLY A 68 -2.04 1.44 10.26
N ARG A 69 -1.76 2.59 9.67
CA ARG A 69 -2.78 3.62 9.45
C ARG A 69 -2.85 3.93 7.96
N GLU A 70 -4.05 4.02 7.45
CA GLU A 70 -4.32 4.52 6.12
C GLU A 70 -5.13 5.82 6.22
N ALA A 71 -4.89 6.75 5.32
CA ALA A 71 -5.70 7.94 5.16
C ALA A 71 -6.06 8.15 3.69
N TYR A 72 -7.29 8.56 3.45
CA TYR A 72 -7.88 8.76 2.13
C TYR A 72 -7.92 10.24 1.74
N THR A 73 -7.30 11.09 2.55
CA THR A 73 -7.09 12.50 2.28
C THR A 73 -5.67 12.74 1.80
N SER A 74 -5.47 13.78 0.99
CA SER A 74 -4.14 14.21 0.54
C SER A 74 -3.23 14.66 1.68
N ASP A 75 -3.83 15.02 2.83
CA ASP A 75 -3.11 15.62 3.95
C ASP A 75 -2.55 14.54 4.89
N ASN A 76 -1.34 14.76 5.35
CA ASN A 76 -0.77 13.93 6.40
C ASN A 76 -1.51 14.21 7.72
N PRO A 77 -1.85 13.17 8.49
CA PRO A 77 -2.34 13.37 9.85
C PRO A 77 -1.33 14.16 10.66
N THR A 78 -1.82 15.09 11.48
CA THR A 78 -0.98 15.97 12.30
C THR A 78 -0.16 15.22 13.35
N ASP A 79 -0.56 13.98 13.71
CA ASP A 79 0.11 13.18 14.74
C ASP A 79 0.15 11.69 14.36
N ILE A 80 1.05 11.36 13.46
CA ILE A 80 1.33 9.97 13.07
C ILE A 80 1.93 9.20 14.25
N SER A 81 2.86 9.82 14.97
CA SER A 81 3.66 9.19 16.02
C SER A 81 2.80 8.67 17.16
N SER A 82 1.87 9.49 17.68
CA SER A 82 0.98 9.06 18.77
C SER A 82 0.02 7.95 18.33
N HIS A 83 -0.43 7.98 17.06
CA HIS A 83 -1.26 6.90 16.54
C HIS A 83 -0.50 5.57 16.46
N ILE A 84 0.71 5.59 15.89
CA ILE A 84 1.57 4.41 15.78
C ILE A 84 1.92 3.87 17.17
N ARG A 85 2.28 4.74 18.13
CA ARG A 85 2.57 4.33 19.51
C ARG A 85 1.42 3.59 20.16
N ARG A 86 0.18 4.06 19.98
CA ARG A 86 -1.01 3.36 20.51
C ARG A 86 -1.16 1.96 19.91
N GLN A 87 -0.94 1.81 18.61
CA GLN A 87 -1.03 0.50 17.96
C GLN A 87 0.11 -0.43 18.40
N ILE A 88 1.31 0.09 18.59
CA ILE A 88 2.42 -0.68 19.16
C ILE A 88 2.05 -1.16 20.56
N ALA A 89 1.48 -0.30 21.41
CA ALA A 89 1.08 -0.64 22.77
C ALA A 89 -0.01 -1.73 22.85
N GLU A 90 -0.87 -1.85 21.85
CA GLU A 90 -1.87 -2.92 21.75
C GLU A 90 -1.23 -4.30 21.52
N ILE A 91 -0.10 -4.37 20.82
CA ILE A 91 0.61 -5.63 20.52
C ILE A 91 1.71 -5.89 21.53
N TYR A 92 2.44 -4.84 21.89
CA TYR A 92 3.57 -4.85 22.82
C TYR A 92 3.33 -3.87 23.96
N PRO A 93 2.53 -4.23 25.00
CA PRO A 93 2.21 -3.32 26.12
C PRO A 93 3.43 -2.75 26.84
N ALA A 94 4.54 -3.49 26.86
CA ALA A 94 5.81 -3.02 27.43
C ALA A 94 6.41 -1.82 26.67
N LEU A 95 5.99 -1.57 25.43
CA LEU A 95 6.44 -0.46 24.58
C LEU A 95 5.44 0.71 24.53
N LYS A 96 4.48 0.79 25.47
CA LYS A 96 3.44 1.83 25.47
C LYS A 96 3.98 3.27 25.44
N ASP A 97 5.16 3.49 26.05
CA ASP A 97 5.82 4.78 26.16
C ASP A 97 7.04 4.90 25.24
N VAL A 98 7.20 3.97 24.29
CA VAL A 98 8.35 3.98 23.38
C VAL A 98 8.40 5.27 22.57
N GLU A 99 9.59 5.85 22.45
CA GLU A 99 9.80 7.02 21.61
C GLU A 99 9.74 6.64 20.11
N ILE A 100 8.93 7.38 19.35
CA ILE A 100 8.91 7.32 17.88
C ILE A 100 9.79 8.45 17.37
N THR A 101 10.97 8.11 16.85
CA THR A 101 11.97 9.08 16.39
C THR A 101 11.75 9.54 14.98
N HIS A 102 11.12 8.71 14.16
CA HIS A 102 10.81 9.04 12.76
C HIS A 102 9.40 8.59 12.42
N SER A 103 8.69 9.41 11.66
CA SER A 103 7.41 9.02 11.06
C SER A 103 7.29 9.61 9.66
N TRP A 104 6.73 8.83 8.75
CA TRP A 104 6.55 9.25 7.36
C TRP A 104 5.33 8.59 6.75
N GLY A 105 4.90 9.10 5.60
CA GLY A 105 3.84 8.52 4.80
C GLY A 105 4.19 8.45 3.32
N GLY A 106 3.55 7.56 2.62
CA GLY A 106 3.66 7.40 1.17
C GLY A 106 2.31 7.09 0.53
N SER A 107 2.19 7.33 -0.77
CA SER A 107 1.00 6.99 -1.54
C SER A 107 1.11 5.57 -2.09
N VAL A 108 0.07 4.78 -1.88
CA VAL A 108 -0.07 3.41 -2.40
C VAL A 108 -1.22 3.40 -3.40
N GLY A 109 -0.98 2.89 -4.62
CA GLY A 109 -2.04 2.68 -5.61
C GLY A 109 -2.76 1.36 -5.33
N ILE A 110 -4.05 1.43 -5.03
CA ILE A 110 -4.88 0.25 -4.82
C ILE A 110 -5.88 0.07 -5.95
N THR A 111 -6.25 -1.16 -6.23
CA THR A 111 -7.38 -1.54 -7.07
C THR A 111 -8.49 -2.15 -6.22
N LEU A 112 -9.70 -2.15 -6.72
CA LEU A 112 -10.86 -2.72 -6.01
C LEU A 112 -10.68 -4.21 -5.69
N SER A 113 -10.06 -4.96 -6.61
CA SER A 113 -9.81 -6.41 -6.47
C SER A 113 -8.47 -6.75 -5.83
N ARG A 114 -7.66 -5.76 -5.47
CA ARG A 114 -6.27 -5.90 -4.99
C ARG A 114 -5.31 -6.56 -5.99
N ARG A 115 -5.76 -6.82 -7.22
CA ARG A 115 -4.93 -7.33 -8.32
C ARG A 115 -4.24 -6.17 -9.04
N PRO A 116 -3.03 -6.34 -9.57
CA PRO A 116 -2.36 -5.29 -10.33
C PRO A 116 -3.15 -4.91 -11.59
N PHE A 117 -3.16 -3.63 -11.89
CA PHE A 117 -3.72 -3.09 -13.12
C PHE A 117 -2.65 -3.11 -14.22
N VAL A 118 -2.85 -3.93 -15.23
CA VAL A 118 -2.00 -4.00 -16.42
C VAL A 118 -2.92 -3.95 -17.64
N ARG A 119 -2.86 -2.87 -18.41
CA ARG A 119 -3.76 -2.70 -19.55
C ARG A 119 -3.17 -1.82 -20.65
N GLU A 120 -3.42 -2.17 -21.89
CA GLU A 120 -3.26 -1.22 -22.99
C GLU A 120 -4.43 -0.23 -22.94
N VAL A 121 -4.11 1.03 -22.66
CA VAL A 121 -5.11 2.11 -22.44
C VAL A 121 -5.32 2.97 -23.69
N MET A 122 -4.34 2.96 -24.59
CA MET A 122 -4.37 3.55 -25.93
C MET A 122 -3.49 2.69 -26.85
N PRO A 123 -3.61 2.78 -28.19
CA PRO A 123 -2.73 2.06 -29.09
C PRO A 123 -1.26 2.26 -28.77
N ASN A 124 -0.53 1.18 -28.51
CA ASN A 124 0.89 1.17 -28.11
C ASN A 124 1.22 1.88 -26.80
N VAL A 125 0.21 2.10 -25.92
CA VAL A 125 0.42 2.66 -24.57
C VAL A 125 -0.15 1.71 -23.54
N THR A 126 0.74 1.10 -22.78
CA THR A 126 0.38 0.22 -21.66
C THR A 126 0.49 0.99 -20.34
N SER A 127 -0.51 0.86 -19.48
CA SER A 127 -0.46 1.36 -18.10
C SER A 127 -0.29 0.19 -17.13
N ILE A 128 0.64 0.34 -16.18
CA ILE A 128 0.96 -0.65 -15.15
C ILE A 128 0.98 0.04 -13.79
N GLY A 129 0.18 -0.48 -12.84
CA GLY A 129 0.08 0.08 -11.49
C GLY A 129 -0.93 -0.65 -10.62
N GLY A 130 -1.41 0.00 -9.55
CA GLY A 130 -2.44 -0.57 -8.68
C GLY A 130 -1.97 -1.79 -7.92
N PHE A 131 -0.73 -1.80 -7.46
CA PHE A 131 -0.10 -2.97 -6.82
C PHE A 131 -0.61 -3.27 -5.40
N SER A 132 -1.46 -2.41 -4.84
CA SER A 132 -2.20 -2.65 -3.61
C SER A 132 -1.33 -3.08 -2.41
N GLY A 133 -0.15 -2.47 -2.26
CA GLY A 133 0.83 -2.77 -1.20
C GLY A 133 1.99 -3.68 -1.62
N HIS A 134 1.87 -4.43 -2.71
CA HIS A 134 2.89 -5.38 -3.17
C HIS A 134 3.83 -4.80 -4.25
N GLY A 135 3.97 -3.46 -4.28
CA GLY A 135 4.66 -2.75 -5.36
C GLY A 135 6.13 -3.09 -5.51
N VAL A 136 6.87 -3.35 -4.43
CA VAL A 136 8.31 -3.66 -4.51
C VAL A 136 8.57 -4.89 -5.38
N MET A 137 7.78 -5.95 -5.21
CA MET A 137 7.90 -7.17 -6.01
C MET A 137 7.24 -6.99 -7.39
N LEU A 138 5.98 -6.56 -7.42
CA LEU A 138 5.18 -6.56 -8.65
C LEU A 138 5.64 -5.53 -9.67
N SER A 139 6.18 -4.38 -9.25
CA SER A 139 6.69 -3.39 -10.21
C SER A 139 7.90 -3.91 -10.97
N ASN A 140 8.82 -4.60 -10.29
CA ASN A 140 9.97 -5.23 -10.93
C ASN A 140 9.54 -6.34 -11.89
N TYR A 141 8.64 -7.21 -11.44
CA TYR A 141 8.14 -8.31 -12.28
C TYR A 141 7.38 -7.79 -13.51
N CYS A 142 6.42 -6.88 -13.33
CA CYS A 142 5.69 -6.30 -14.46
C CYS A 142 6.59 -5.49 -15.40
N GLY A 143 7.61 -4.82 -14.86
CA GLY A 143 8.62 -4.12 -15.67
C GLY A 143 9.40 -5.08 -16.57
N LYS A 144 9.81 -6.25 -16.03
CA LYS A 144 10.44 -7.32 -16.80
C LYS A 144 9.50 -7.81 -17.91
N LEU A 145 8.25 -8.16 -17.57
CA LEU A 145 7.29 -8.66 -18.55
C LEU A 145 7.02 -7.65 -19.68
N TYR A 146 6.96 -6.36 -19.34
CA TYR A 146 6.80 -5.32 -20.34
C TYR A 146 8.01 -5.18 -21.26
N ALA A 147 9.23 -5.28 -20.71
CA ALA A 147 10.44 -5.27 -21.50
C ALA A 147 10.52 -6.47 -22.45
N ASP A 148 10.19 -7.66 -21.98
CA ASP A 148 10.13 -8.89 -22.79
C ASP A 148 9.09 -8.72 -23.93
N HIS A 149 7.92 -8.14 -23.63
CA HIS A 149 6.88 -7.86 -24.62
C HIS A 149 7.38 -6.92 -25.72
N VAL A 150 8.09 -5.86 -25.38
CA VAL A 150 8.66 -4.91 -26.36
C VAL A 150 9.71 -5.58 -27.24
N ASN A 151 10.41 -6.58 -26.72
CA ASN A 151 11.48 -7.30 -27.42
C ASN A 151 11.01 -8.55 -28.19
N GLY A 152 9.74 -8.80 -28.32
CA GLY A 152 9.28 -9.90 -29.17
C GLY A 152 8.14 -10.75 -28.61
N GLY A 153 7.65 -10.42 -27.43
CA GLY A 153 6.46 -11.01 -26.85
C GLY A 153 6.67 -11.60 -25.47
N SER A 154 5.61 -11.53 -24.67
CA SER A 154 5.51 -12.14 -23.35
C SER A 154 4.09 -12.65 -23.17
N GLU A 155 3.92 -13.97 -23.12
CA GLU A 155 2.62 -14.59 -22.83
C GLU A 155 2.17 -14.24 -21.41
N GLU A 156 3.11 -14.11 -20.48
CA GLU A 156 2.84 -13.74 -19.09
C GLU A 156 2.28 -12.32 -18.96
N LEU A 157 2.71 -11.38 -19.81
CA LEU A 157 2.12 -10.04 -19.82
C LEU A 157 0.64 -10.10 -20.24
N GLU A 158 0.30 -10.95 -21.21
CA GLU A 158 -1.10 -11.15 -21.61
C GLU A 158 -1.94 -11.78 -20.49
N VAL A 159 -1.36 -12.69 -19.70
CA VAL A 159 -2.03 -13.21 -18.48
C VAL A 159 -2.32 -12.06 -17.50
N MET A 160 -1.35 -11.17 -17.28
CA MET A 160 -1.55 -10.00 -16.40
C MET A 160 -2.60 -9.03 -16.94
N ARG A 161 -2.63 -8.79 -18.28
CA ARG A 161 -3.64 -7.94 -18.95
C ARG A 161 -5.05 -8.50 -18.81
N ASN A 162 -5.20 -9.81 -18.77
CA ASN A 162 -6.48 -10.49 -18.66
C ASN A 162 -7.01 -10.57 -17.21
N LEU A 163 -6.28 -10.09 -16.21
CA LEU A 163 -6.78 -10.00 -14.85
C LEU A 163 -7.99 -9.06 -14.81
N LYS A 164 -9.10 -9.57 -14.23
CA LYS A 164 -10.32 -8.77 -14.07
C LYS A 164 -10.11 -7.74 -12.97
N VAL A 165 -9.82 -6.51 -13.36
CA VAL A 165 -9.75 -5.35 -12.48
C VAL A 165 -10.85 -4.39 -12.92
N GLY A 166 -11.89 -4.23 -12.09
CA GLY A 166 -12.99 -3.29 -12.34
C GLY A 166 -12.66 -1.88 -11.88
N PRO A 167 -13.33 -0.86 -12.46
CA PRO A 167 -13.20 0.51 -11.99
C PRO A 167 -13.86 0.68 -10.62
N PHE A 168 -13.43 1.69 -9.88
CA PHE A 168 -14.13 2.08 -8.65
C PHE A 168 -15.52 2.62 -8.97
N PRO A 169 -16.56 2.22 -8.17
CA PRO A 169 -17.91 2.73 -8.33
C PRO A 169 -17.97 4.25 -8.25
N GLY A 170 -18.75 4.87 -9.14
CA GLY A 170 -18.95 6.31 -9.16
C GLY A 170 -17.79 7.14 -9.74
N GLY A 171 -16.78 6.48 -10.33
CA GLY A 171 -15.64 7.14 -10.97
C GLY A 171 -14.85 8.04 -10.03
N ASP A 172 -14.17 9.04 -10.59
CA ASP A 172 -13.27 9.92 -9.81
C ASP A 172 -13.97 10.73 -8.72
N LYS A 173 -15.25 11.06 -8.88
CA LYS A 173 -15.99 11.91 -7.93
C LYS A 173 -16.49 11.16 -6.69
N LEU A 174 -16.89 9.91 -6.82
CA LEU A 174 -17.51 9.14 -5.73
C LEU A 174 -16.59 8.07 -5.13
N ARG A 175 -15.48 7.72 -5.78
CA ARG A 175 -14.57 6.66 -5.31
C ARG A 175 -14.04 6.92 -3.90
N ALA A 176 -13.64 8.16 -3.59
CA ALA A 176 -13.10 8.51 -2.27
C ALA A 176 -14.15 8.45 -1.15
N PRO A 177 -15.34 9.09 -1.27
CA PRO A 177 -16.38 8.97 -0.25
C PRO A 177 -16.92 7.54 -0.09
N LEU A 178 -17.08 6.78 -1.16
CA LEU A 178 -17.52 5.39 -1.07
C LEU A 178 -16.50 4.50 -0.38
N LEU A 179 -15.23 4.70 -0.67
CA LEU A 179 -14.17 3.96 0.01
C LEU A 179 -14.09 4.35 1.48
N PHE A 180 -14.20 5.64 1.83
CA PHE A 180 -14.26 6.08 3.23
C PHE A 180 -15.37 5.36 4.01
N LEU A 181 -16.56 5.25 3.43
CA LEU A 181 -17.68 4.52 4.03
C LEU A 181 -17.37 3.03 4.19
N ALA A 182 -16.83 2.39 3.16
CA ALA A 182 -16.46 0.98 3.20
C ALA A 182 -15.43 0.70 4.30
N LEU A 183 -14.41 1.53 4.42
CA LEU A 183 -13.33 1.36 5.39
C LEU A 183 -13.78 1.67 6.82
N THR A 184 -14.65 2.65 6.99
CA THR A 184 -15.29 2.89 8.29
C THR A 184 -16.06 1.65 8.73
N TRP A 185 -16.81 1.03 7.81
CA TRP A 185 -17.52 -0.22 8.07
C TRP A 185 -16.56 -1.37 8.43
N TYR A 186 -15.52 -1.60 7.63
CA TYR A 186 -14.54 -2.67 7.89
C TYR A 186 -13.74 -2.42 9.18
N SER A 187 -13.37 -1.18 9.47
CA SER A 187 -12.70 -0.81 10.73
C SER A 187 -13.58 -1.05 11.96
N LEU A 188 -14.90 -0.87 11.83
CA LEU A 188 -15.82 -1.24 12.90
C LEU A 188 -15.89 -2.77 13.05
N ARG A 189 -15.95 -3.50 11.94
CA ARG A 189 -15.98 -4.98 11.96
C ARG A 189 -14.70 -5.60 12.51
N ASP A 190 -13.54 -4.98 12.29
CA ASP A 190 -12.26 -5.44 12.82
C ASP A 190 -12.13 -5.29 14.36
N ARG A 191 -13.12 -4.68 15.01
CA ARG A 191 -13.18 -4.55 16.48
C ARG A 191 -13.98 -5.68 17.16
N PHE A 192 -14.70 -6.48 16.38
CA PHE A 192 -15.50 -7.62 16.83
C PHE A 192 -14.99 -8.91 16.21
#